data_8db0421760cf9a006ba0a7cafbab330c
#
_entry.id   8db0421760cf9a006ba0a7cafbab330c
#
_cell.length_a   1.000
_cell.length_b   1.000
_cell.length_c   1.000
_cell.angle_alpha   90.00
_cell.angle_beta   90.00
_cell.angle_gamma   90.00
#
_symmetry.space_group_name_H-M   'P 1'
#
loop_
_entity.id
_entity.type
_entity.pdbx_description
1 polymer ?
#
loop_
_entity_poly.entity_id
_entity_poly.type
_entity_poly.pdbx_seq_one_letter_code
_entity_poly.pdbx_strand_id
1 'polypeptide(L)'
;MGWHPSHIPEENNYRERKKIMVKRFVCAAMTVMMAATLFTGCVKVVKIGEEGALTGQVEFNPGDSVEEIWDSAVLPEFEEKAVDINEVLEKANGDLTSLGEEAGGVKTKSATSYNYCVKLEGATVASVDKDSFYGTAVLTVPGYEGDINITCQIGQYKGSSVRDAQTIIKFADFTNQTEWGQINTTMLQRVDETVVKPVYDDLAEGATVDLIGCFTADSAKEMVITPVVLTVQ
;
A
#
# COMPACT_ATOMS: atom_id res chain seq x y z
N MET A 1 32.53 -95.21 30.97
CA MET A 1 31.60 -94.06 31.05
C MET A 1 32.30 -92.92 30.38
N GLY A 2 32.02 -92.66 29.09
CA GLY A 2 32.64 -91.60 28.30
C GLY A 2 31.65 -90.51 28.07
N TRP A 3 32.02 -89.28 28.38
CA TRP A 3 31.28 -88.07 28.04
C TRP A 3 31.81 -87.48 26.74
N HIS A 4 31.01 -87.37 25.71
CA HIS A 4 31.31 -86.67 24.49
C HIS A 4 30.74 -85.25 24.59
N PRO A 5 31.52 -84.17 24.40
CA PRO A 5 30.97 -82.84 24.20
C PRO A 5 30.55 -82.68 22.73
N SER A 6 29.28 -82.29 22.56
CA SER A 6 28.73 -81.96 21.24
C SER A 6 29.33 -80.66 20.70
N HIS A 7 30.10 -80.75 19.63
CA HIS A 7 30.53 -79.63 18.83
C HIS A 7 29.32 -78.99 18.18
N ILE A 8 28.98 -77.78 18.59
CA ILE A 8 28.07 -76.92 17.86
C ILE A 8 28.91 -76.11 16.87
N PRO A 9 28.59 -76.09 15.58
CA PRO A 9 29.47 -75.48 14.57
C PRO A 9 29.47 -73.97 14.72
N GLU A 10 30.59 -73.36 15.02
CA GLU A 10 30.84 -71.88 15.05
C GLU A 10 30.54 -71.20 13.71
N GLU A 11 30.57 -71.97 12.62
CA GLU A 11 30.34 -71.47 11.26
C GLU A 11 28.92 -70.95 11.02
N ASN A 12 27.93 -71.53 11.69
CA ASN A 12 26.52 -71.07 11.54
C ASN A 12 26.27 -69.71 12.26
N ASN A 13 26.94 -69.49 13.37
CA ASN A 13 26.86 -68.24 14.14
C ASN A 13 27.57 -67.11 13.41
N TYR A 14 28.65 -67.36 12.69
CA TYR A 14 29.36 -66.38 11.88
C TYR A 14 28.54 -65.97 10.65
N ARG A 15 27.88 -66.89 9.97
CA ARG A 15 26.98 -66.57 8.81
C ARG A 15 25.77 -65.73 9.21
N GLU A 16 25.17 -66.05 10.33
CA GLU A 16 24.01 -65.24 10.82
C GLU A 16 24.41 -63.84 11.27
N ARG A 17 25.53 -63.68 11.96
CA ARG A 17 26.08 -62.36 12.31
C ARG A 17 26.43 -61.55 11.07
N LYS A 18 26.96 -62.12 10.03
CA LYS A 18 27.27 -61.48 8.76
C LYS A 18 26.01 -61.01 8.02
N LYS A 19 24.96 -61.85 8.01
CA LYS A 19 23.65 -61.46 7.43
C LYS A 19 23.01 -60.32 8.19
N ILE A 20 23.08 -60.29 9.52
CA ILE A 20 22.54 -59.20 10.35
C ILE A 20 23.31 -57.91 10.12
N MET A 21 24.65 -57.97 10.01
CA MET A 21 25.49 -56.83 9.71
C MET A 21 25.16 -56.21 8.32
N VAL A 22 25.06 -57.06 7.30
CA VAL A 22 24.72 -56.64 5.94
C VAL A 22 23.33 -55.98 5.90
N LYS A 23 22.31 -56.56 6.58
CA LYS A 23 20.98 -55.96 6.68
C LYS A 23 21.01 -54.61 7.37
N ARG A 24 21.79 -54.44 8.45
CA ARG A 24 21.94 -53.15 9.14
C ARG A 24 22.64 -52.11 8.27
N PHE A 25 23.66 -52.50 7.49
CA PHE A 25 24.33 -51.59 6.54
C PHE A 25 23.42 -51.18 5.39
N VAL A 26 22.63 -52.12 4.85
CA VAL A 26 21.64 -51.80 3.79
C VAL A 26 20.54 -50.86 4.28
N CYS A 27 20.01 -51.08 5.50
CA CYS A 27 19.03 -50.21 6.10
C CYS A 27 19.60 -48.79 6.38
N ALA A 28 20.82 -48.69 6.89
CA ALA A 28 21.50 -47.43 7.13
C ALA A 28 21.77 -46.67 5.81
N ALA A 29 22.19 -47.36 4.75
CA ALA A 29 22.41 -46.78 3.43
C ALA A 29 21.09 -46.26 2.79
N MET A 30 19.97 -47.00 2.95
CA MET A 30 18.65 -46.54 2.48
C MET A 30 18.14 -45.28 3.25
N THR A 31 18.40 -45.23 4.56
CA THR A 31 18.00 -44.08 5.37
C THR A 31 18.76 -42.81 4.98
N VAL A 32 20.05 -42.91 4.71
CA VAL A 32 20.89 -41.81 4.24
C VAL A 32 20.47 -41.35 2.82
N MET A 33 20.13 -42.30 1.94
CA MET A 33 19.65 -41.97 0.58
C MET A 33 18.28 -41.26 0.58
N MET A 34 17.40 -41.65 1.50
CA MET A 34 16.07 -41.01 1.64
C MET A 34 16.16 -39.60 2.28
N ALA A 35 17.14 -39.38 3.17
CA ALA A 35 17.39 -38.04 3.74
C ALA A 35 18.02 -37.07 2.72
N ALA A 36 18.84 -37.57 1.79
CA ALA A 36 19.47 -36.74 0.76
C ALA A 36 18.45 -36.18 -0.28
N THR A 37 17.34 -36.87 -0.51
CA THR A 37 16.30 -36.43 -1.46
C THR A 37 15.37 -35.34 -0.90
N LEU A 38 15.37 -35.11 0.41
CA LEU A 38 14.55 -34.08 1.03
C LEU A 38 15.17 -32.67 0.98
N PHE A 39 16.43 -32.52 0.60
CA PHE A 39 17.15 -31.24 0.54
C PHE A 39 17.36 -30.71 -0.86
N THR A 40 16.82 -31.32 -1.91
CA THR A 40 16.86 -30.80 -3.28
C THR A 40 15.65 -29.89 -3.61
N GLY A 41 15.11 -29.17 -2.62
CA GLY A 41 14.25 -28.04 -2.89
C GLY A 41 15.11 -26.90 -3.43
N CYS A 42 15.11 -26.66 -4.75
CA CYS A 42 15.67 -25.46 -5.32
C CYS A 42 14.85 -24.26 -4.80
N VAL A 43 15.30 -23.64 -3.71
CA VAL A 43 14.79 -22.34 -3.29
C VAL A 43 15.38 -21.32 -4.26
N LYS A 44 14.58 -20.89 -5.23
CA LYS A 44 14.92 -19.76 -6.08
C LYS A 44 14.54 -18.51 -5.33
N VAL A 45 15.52 -17.77 -4.81
CA VAL A 45 15.30 -16.47 -4.19
C VAL A 45 15.10 -15.45 -5.31
N VAL A 46 13.93 -14.87 -5.39
CA VAL A 46 13.60 -13.74 -6.25
C VAL A 46 13.50 -12.48 -5.41
N LYS A 47 13.87 -11.36 -5.98
CA LYS A 47 13.60 -10.07 -5.35
C LYS A 47 12.09 -9.83 -5.30
N ILE A 48 11.65 -9.12 -4.28
CA ILE A 48 10.26 -8.70 -4.15
C ILE A 48 9.90 -7.86 -5.39
N GLY A 49 8.85 -8.28 -6.14
CA GLY A 49 8.43 -7.67 -7.40
C GLY A 49 8.85 -8.44 -8.67
N GLU A 50 9.70 -9.47 -8.57
CA GLU A 50 10.12 -10.31 -9.70
C GLU A 50 9.45 -11.70 -9.71
N GLU A 51 8.41 -11.91 -8.89
CA GLU A 51 7.73 -13.21 -8.74
C GLU A 51 7.01 -13.64 -10.03
N GLY A 52 6.56 -12.68 -10.84
CA GLY A 52 5.90 -12.91 -12.12
C GLY A 52 6.77 -13.67 -13.13
N ALA A 53 8.09 -13.48 -13.09
CA ALA A 53 9.04 -14.20 -13.94
C ALA A 53 9.08 -15.72 -13.68
N LEU A 54 8.63 -16.16 -12.49
CA LEU A 54 8.55 -17.58 -12.13
C LEU A 54 7.22 -18.23 -12.52
N THR A 55 6.15 -17.45 -12.56
CA THR A 55 4.78 -17.93 -12.77
C THR A 55 4.28 -17.70 -14.20
N GLY A 56 5.04 -16.95 -15.01
CA GLY A 56 4.62 -16.53 -16.36
C GLY A 56 3.51 -15.48 -16.32
N GLN A 57 3.24 -14.90 -15.15
CA GLN A 57 2.34 -13.75 -15.04
C GLN A 57 3.06 -12.50 -15.51
N VAL A 58 2.33 -11.58 -16.12
CA VAL A 58 2.83 -10.25 -16.47
C VAL A 58 3.21 -9.57 -15.16
N GLU A 59 4.43 -9.04 -15.09
CA GLU A 59 4.91 -8.30 -13.92
C GLU A 59 4.00 -7.09 -13.71
N PHE A 60 3.44 -6.98 -12.50
CA PHE A 60 2.61 -5.84 -12.15
C PHE A 60 3.48 -4.60 -12.03
N ASN A 61 3.24 -3.61 -12.89
CA ASN A 61 3.89 -2.31 -12.83
C ASN A 61 2.86 -1.24 -12.40
N PRO A 62 2.88 -0.80 -11.15
CA PRO A 62 1.94 0.22 -10.67
C PRO A 62 2.13 1.57 -11.38
N GLY A 63 3.36 1.88 -11.82
CA GLY A 63 3.67 3.08 -12.60
C GLY A 63 2.88 3.13 -13.89
N ASP A 64 3.05 2.11 -14.73
CA ASP A 64 2.36 2.02 -16.01
C ASP A 64 0.83 2.04 -15.82
N SER A 65 0.32 1.35 -14.79
CA SER A 65 -1.11 1.28 -14.50
C SER A 65 -1.71 2.64 -14.12
N VAL A 66 -0.99 3.48 -13.37
CA VAL A 66 -1.44 4.82 -12.98
C VAL A 66 -1.26 5.81 -14.13
N GLU A 67 -0.08 5.82 -14.78
CA GLU A 67 0.23 6.72 -15.90
C GLU A 67 -0.78 6.59 -17.04
N GLU A 68 -1.16 5.36 -17.41
CA GLU A 68 -2.06 5.08 -18.51
C GLU A 68 -3.45 5.70 -18.33
N ILE A 69 -3.95 5.77 -17.09
CA ILE A 69 -5.33 6.14 -16.81
C ILE A 69 -5.47 7.45 -16.01
N TRP A 70 -4.37 8.02 -15.49
CA TRP A 70 -4.45 9.23 -14.67
C TRP A 70 -5.11 10.39 -15.41
N ASP A 71 -4.52 10.82 -16.52
CA ASP A 71 -4.99 11.98 -17.27
C ASP A 71 -6.28 11.69 -18.05
N SER A 72 -6.53 10.42 -18.39
CA SER A 72 -7.69 10.02 -19.21
C SER A 72 -8.94 9.70 -18.39
N ALA A 73 -8.80 9.32 -17.13
CA ALA A 73 -9.92 8.86 -16.31
C ALA A 73 -9.89 9.34 -14.86
N VAL A 74 -8.76 9.22 -14.15
CA VAL A 74 -8.71 9.51 -12.70
C VAL A 74 -8.81 10.99 -12.42
N LEU A 75 -8.03 11.83 -13.11
CA LEU A 75 -8.10 13.28 -12.93
C LEU A 75 -9.45 13.86 -13.36
N PRO A 76 -10.01 13.51 -14.54
CA PRO A 76 -11.36 13.92 -14.90
C PRO A 76 -12.44 13.50 -13.89
N GLU A 77 -12.32 12.31 -13.26
CA GLU A 77 -13.25 11.92 -12.20
C GLU A 77 -13.18 12.87 -10.99
N PHE A 78 -11.96 13.26 -10.57
CA PHE A 78 -11.81 14.21 -9.48
C PHE A 78 -12.39 15.59 -9.83
N GLU A 79 -12.14 16.08 -11.05
CA GLU A 79 -12.69 17.36 -11.52
C GLU A 79 -14.22 17.36 -11.55
N GLU A 80 -14.83 16.24 -11.97
CA GLU A 80 -16.30 16.10 -12.02
C GLU A 80 -16.92 15.95 -10.63
N LYS A 81 -16.28 15.19 -9.72
CA LYS A 81 -16.84 14.83 -8.41
C LYS A 81 -16.44 15.76 -7.28
N ALA A 82 -15.51 16.67 -7.49
CA ALA A 82 -15.07 17.59 -6.45
C ALA A 82 -16.23 18.48 -5.96
N VAL A 83 -16.54 18.36 -4.67
CA VAL A 83 -17.55 19.15 -3.99
C VAL A 83 -16.92 20.46 -3.51
N ASP A 84 -17.65 21.55 -3.57
CA ASP A 84 -17.18 22.83 -3.02
C ASP A 84 -16.86 22.68 -1.53
N ILE A 85 -15.68 23.15 -1.12
CA ILE A 85 -15.21 22.96 0.25
C ILE A 85 -16.15 23.61 1.28
N ASN A 86 -16.75 24.77 0.96
CA ASN A 86 -17.67 25.42 1.87
C ASN A 86 -18.96 24.61 2.07
N GLU A 87 -19.44 23.92 1.03
CA GLU A 87 -20.57 22.99 1.15
C GLU A 87 -20.24 21.81 2.09
N VAL A 88 -19.03 21.27 1.99
CA VAL A 88 -18.56 20.18 2.87
C VAL A 88 -18.43 20.68 4.31
N LEU A 89 -17.85 21.86 4.52
CA LEU A 89 -17.68 22.47 5.84
C LEU A 89 -19.01 22.82 6.49
N GLU A 90 -20.00 23.31 5.72
CA GLU A 90 -21.36 23.56 6.18
C GLU A 90 -22.04 22.25 6.64
N LYS A 91 -21.98 21.20 5.84
CA LYS A 91 -22.54 19.89 6.18
C LYS A 91 -21.86 19.24 7.38
N ALA A 92 -20.54 19.42 7.52
CA ALA A 92 -19.78 18.94 8.67
C ALA A 92 -20.23 19.59 9.97
N ASN A 93 -20.71 20.84 9.92
CA ASN A 93 -21.16 21.59 11.10
C ASN A 93 -20.17 21.52 12.28
N GLY A 94 -18.87 21.65 11.96
CA GLY A 94 -17.78 21.60 12.93
C GLY A 94 -17.30 20.20 13.33
N ASP A 95 -17.78 19.12 12.68
CA ASP A 95 -17.31 17.75 12.89
C ASP A 95 -17.24 16.98 11.56
N LEU A 96 -16.04 16.87 10.97
CA LEU A 96 -15.84 16.17 9.71
C LEU A 96 -16.20 14.67 9.80
N THR A 97 -16.11 14.05 10.98
CA THR A 97 -16.41 12.63 11.13
C THR A 97 -17.91 12.32 11.03
N SER A 98 -18.76 13.36 11.10
CA SER A 98 -20.20 13.24 10.90
C SER A 98 -20.63 13.16 9.43
N LEU A 99 -19.73 13.45 8.50
CA LEU A 99 -20.00 13.45 7.07
C LEU A 99 -20.23 12.03 6.53
N GLY A 100 -21.13 11.91 5.57
CA GLY A 100 -21.49 10.65 4.90
C GLY A 100 -21.50 10.76 3.38
N GLU A 101 -22.18 9.82 2.73
CA GLU A 101 -22.31 9.79 1.25
C GLU A 101 -23.02 11.03 0.69
N GLU A 102 -23.94 11.63 1.46
CA GLU A 102 -24.69 12.83 1.06
C GLU A 102 -23.82 14.07 0.89
N ALA A 103 -22.59 14.05 1.42
CA ALA A 103 -21.59 15.10 1.21
C ALA A 103 -20.59 14.72 0.09
N GLY A 104 -20.88 13.72 -0.74
CA GLY A 104 -19.99 13.25 -1.80
C GLY A 104 -18.93 12.26 -1.32
N GLY A 105 -19.10 11.69 -0.11
CA GLY A 105 -18.14 10.75 0.48
C GLY A 105 -18.09 9.40 -0.22
N VAL A 106 -16.88 8.90 -0.44
CA VAL A 106 -16.59 7.54 -0.95
C VAL A 106 -16.04 6.70 0.18
N LYS A 107 -16.55 5.49 0.35
CA LYS A 107 -16.12 4.58 1.40
C LYS A 107 -16.11 3.13 0.93
N THR A 108 -15.01 2.45 1.13
CA THR A 108 -14.96 1.00 0.93
C THR A 108 -15.64 0.28 2.08
N LYS A 109 -16.13 -0.95 1.85
CA LYS A 109 -16.86 -1.72 2.87
C LYS A 109 -16.09 -1.97 4.17
N SER A 110 -14.77 -1.98 4.10
CA SER A 110 -13.87 -2.23 5.24
C SER A 110 -13.33 -0.95 5.89
N ALA A 111 -13.55 0.22 5.29
CA ALA A 111 -13.07 1.48 5.83
C ALA A 111 -13.94 1.97 6.99
N THR A 112 -13.34 2.67 7.95
CA THR A 112 -14.05 3.31 9.07
C THR A 112 -14.52 4.72 8.68
N SER A 113 -13.77 5.42 7.85
CA SER A 113 -14.00 6.82 7.48
C SER A 113 -14.30 6.96 5.99
N TYR A 114 -14.99 8.02 5.62
CA TYR A 114 -15.23 8.42 4.24
C TYR A 114 -14.05 9.23 3.69
N ASN A 115 -13.83 9.12 2.38
CA ASN A 115 -12.89 9.94 1.63
C ASN A 115 -13.66 10.89 0.73
N TYR A 116 -13.19 12.10 0.61
CA TYR A 116 -13.84 13.18 -0.15
C TYR A 116 -12.87 13.75 -1.16
N CYS A 117 -13.40 14.17 -2.30
CA CYS A 117 -12.74 15.06 -3.23
C CYS A 117 -13.39 16.44 -3.11
N VAL A 118 -12.60 17.46 -2.83
CA VAL A 118 -13.06 18.84 -2.67
C VAL A 118 -12.37 19.77 -3.64
N LYS A 119 -13.07 20.83 -4.05
CA LYS A 119 -12.49 21.97 -4.75
C LYS A 119 -12.52 23.19 -3.85
N LEU A 120 -11.51 24.00 -3.97
CA LEU A 120 -11.27 25.22 -3.22
C LEU A 120 -10.70 26.28 -4.15
N GLU A 121 -11.33 27.41 -4.21
CA GLU A 121 -10.92 28.55 -5.04
C GLU A 121 -10.62 29.77 -4.16
N GLY A 122 -9.54 30.47 -4.44
CA GLY A 122 -9.15 31.71 -3.78
C GLY A 122 -8.78 31.60 -2.31
N ALA A 123 -8.31 30.44 -1.85
CA ALA A 123 -7.82 30.30 -0.48
C ALA A 123 -6.52 31.06 -0.29
N THR A 124 -6.35 31.62 0.91
CA THR A 124 -5.09 32.25 1.30
C THR A 124 -4.24 31.29 2.11
N VAL A 125 -2.97 31.18 1.76
CA VAL A 125 -1.98 30.46 2.54
C VAL A 125 -1.70 31.24 3.83
N ALA A 126 -2.17 30.73 4.96
CA ALA A 126 -1.97 31.38 6.27
C ALA A 126 -0.57 31.11 6.85
N SER A 127 -0.01 29.95 6.58
CA SER A 127 1.38 29.60 6.93
C SER A 127 1.85 28.41 6.11
N VAL A 128 3.17 28.28 5.93
CA VAL A 128 3.80 27.15 5.24
C VAL A 128 4.92 26.58 6.11
N ASP A 129 4.90 25.29 6.31
CA ASP A 129 6.00 24.53 6.91
C ASP A 129 6.65 23.66 5.83
N LYS A 130 7.78 24.12 5.29
CA LYS A 130 8.61 23.41 4.30
C LYS A 130 9.75 22.62 4.97
N ASP A 131 10.02 22.85 6.24
CA ASP A 131 11.15 22.29 6.96
C ASP A 131 10.81 20.93 7.60
N SER A 132 9.54 20.68 7.88
CA SER A 132 9.08 19.42 8.42
C SER A 132 9.09 18.32 7.36
N PHE A 133 9.29 17.07 7.80
CA PHE A 133 9.28 15.90 6.93
C PHE A 133 7.99 15.78 6.09
N TYR A 134 6.86 16.16 6.66
CA TYR A 134 5.58 16.06 5.97
C TYR A 134 5.23 17.27 5.11
N GLY A 135 5.79 18.44 5.37
CA GLY A 135 5.49 19.67 4.64
C GLY A 135 3.99 19.99 4.57
N THR A 136 3.59 21.14 5.04
CA THR A 136 2.17 21.53 5.04
C THR A 136 2.00 23.02 4.77
N ALA A 137 0.92 23.37 4.06
CA ALA A 137 0.41 24.71 3.97
C ALA A 137 -0.95 24.79 4.68
N VAL A 138 -1.09 25.68 5.66
CA VAL A 138 -2.36 25.98 6.32
C VAL A 138 -3.13 26.94 5.44
N LEU A 139 -4.41 26.64 5.18
CA LEU A 139 -5.24 27.40 4.27
C LEU A 139 -6.39 28.11 5.03
N THR A 140 -6.59 29.39 4.70
CA THR A 140 -7.79 30.14 5.06
C THR A 140 -8.75 30.11 3.87
N VAL A 141 -9.91 29.49 4.09
CA VAL A 141 -10.95 29.36 3.06
C VAL A 141 -11.85 30.56 3.07
N PRO A 142 -12.09 31.22 1.92
CA PRO A 142 -13.01 32.36 1.84
C PRO A 142 -14.40 31.98 2.33
N GLY A 143 -14.96 32.81 3.24
CA GLY A 143 -16.31 32.63 3.79
C GLY A 143 -16.41 31.58 4.92
N TYR A 144 -15.35 30.91 5.30
CA TYR A 144 -15.34 29.99 6.42
C TYR A 144 -14.72 30.62 7.68
N GLU A 145 -15.51 30.69 8.76
CA GLU A 145 -15.08 31.21 10.07
C GLU A 145 -15.14 30.15 11.19
N GLY A 146 -15.27 28.87 10.80
CA GLY A 146 -15.31 27.77 11.76
C GLY A 146 -13.93 27.38 12.30
N ASP A 147 -13.90 26.34 13.13
CA ASP A 147 -12.74 25.90 13.89
C ASP A 147 -12.06 24.61 13.30
N ILE A 148 -12.45 24.20 12.09
CA ILE A 148 -11.77 23.13 11.37
C ILE A 148 -10.48 23.70 10.79
N ASN A 149 -9.35 23.09 11.14
CA ASN A 149 -8.05 23.39 10.59
C ASN A 149 -7.92 22.74 9.20
N ILE A 150 -7.62 23.53 8.17
CA ILE A 150 -7.55 23.09 6.78
C ILE A 150 -6.11 23.20 6.32
N THR A 151 -5.50 22.06 5.98
CA THR A 151 -4.10 21.98 5.55
C THR A 151 -3.98 21.27 4.20
N CYS A 152 -3.09 21.77 3.34
CA CYS A 152 -2.66 21.11 2.12
C CYS A 152 -1.31 20.44 2.36
N GLN A 153 -1.19 19.17 2.01
CA GLN A 153 0.09 18.44 2.06
C GLN A 153 0.99 18.86 0.89
N ILE A 154 2.22 19.25 1.18
CA ILE A 154 3.20 19.74 0.19
C ILE A 154 4.56 19.06 0.28
N GLY A 155 4.66 17.99 1.09
CA GLY A 155 5.88 17.22 1.30
C GLY A 155 5.60 15.71 1.28
N GLN A 156 6.10 14.98 2.28
CA GLN A 156 5.76 13.56 2.42
C GLN A 156 4.28 13.38 2.72
N TYR A 157 3.58 12.69 1.83
CA TYR A 157 2.14 12.53 1.91
C TYR A 157 1.75 11.43 2.88
N LYS A 158 0.71 11.70 3.68
CA LYS A 158 0.09 10.73 4.60
C LYS A 158 -1.21 10.21 4.02
N GLY A 159 -1.51 8.95 4.32
CA GLY A 159 -2.79 8.35 4.02
C GLY A 159 -2.93 7.85 2.59
N SER A 160 -4.16 7.63 2.20
CA SER A 160 -4.54 7.05 0.92
C SER A 160 -5.78 7.74 0.32
N SER A 161 -6.05 8.98 0.73
CA SER A 161 -7.25 9.71 0.33
C SER A 161 -7.39 9.84 -1.19
N VAL A 162 -6.29 10.07 -1.93
CA VAL A 162 -6.29 10.15 -3.39
C VAL A 162 -6.71 8.83 -4.01
N ARG A 163 -6.16 7.70 -3.55
CA ARG A 163 -6.54 6.37 -4.04
C ARG A 163 -7.97 6.00 -3.64
N ASP A 164 -8.40 6.36 -2.43
CA ASP A 164 -9.63 5.87 -1.85
C ASP A 164 -10.84 6.79 -2.12
N ALA A 165 -10.64 8.03 -2.62
CA ALA A 165 -11.70 8.93 -3.04
C ALA A 165 -12.16 8.75 -4.50
N GLN A 166 -11.39 8.01 -5.33
CA GLN A 166 -11.73 7.71 -6.71
C GLN A 166 -12.44 6.34 -6.84
N THR A 167 -13.11 6.09 -7.97
CA THR A 167 -13.86 4.86 -8.21
C THR A 167 -13.41 4.11 -9.48
N ILE A 168 -12.44 4.65 -10.21
CA ILE A 168 -11.90 4.07 -11.44
C ILE A 168 -11.08 2.82 -11.14
N ILE A 169 -10.09 2.93 -10.25
CA ILE A 169 -9.22 1.84 -9.83
C ILE A 169 -9.80 1.21 -8.56
N LYS A 170 -10.02 -0.10 -8.57
CA LYS A 170 -10.64 -0.82 -7.45
C LYS A 170 -9.69 -1.88 -6.89
N PHE A 171 -9.77 -2.12 -5.60
CA PHE A 171 -9.01 -3.20 -4.95
C PHE A 171 -9.19 -4.57 -5.64
N ALA A 172 -10.39 -4.83 -6.18
CA ALA A 172 -10.70 -6.09 -6.86
C ALA A 172 -9.91 -6.31 -8.17
N ASP A 173 -9.30 -5.25 -8.72
CA ASP A 173 -8.49 -5.31 -9.92
C ASP A 173 -7.05 -5.83 -9.64
N PHE A 174 -6.69 -6.00 -8.36
CA PHE A 174 -5.36 -6.39 -7.90
C PHE A 174 -5.37 -7.75 -7.19
N THR A 175 -4.21 -8.41 -7.21
CA THR A 175 -4.06 -9.75 -6.64
C THR A 175 -3.95 -9.71 -5.13
N ASN A 176 -3.40 -8.64 -4.56
CA ASN A 176 -3.08 -8.56 -3.13
C ASN A 176 -2.98 -7.12 -2.61
N GLN A 177 -2.91 -7.01 -1.28
CA GLN A 177 -2.77 -5.73 -0.56
C GLN A 177 -1.48 -4.97 -0.89
N THR A 178 -0.41 -5.66 -1.27
CA THR A 178 0.87 -5.03 -1.61
C THR A 178 0.75 -4.25 -2.90
N GLU A 179 0.17 -4.84 -3.94
CA GLU A 179 -0.10 -4.17 -5.22
C GLU A 179 -1.01 -2.95 -5.02
N TRP A 180 -2.08 -3.12 -4.22
CA TRP A 180 -2.96 -2.00 -3.85
C TRP A 180 -2.24 -0.88 -3.10
N GLY A 181 -1.29 -1.22 -2.22
CA GLY A 181 -0.42 -0.25 -1.54
C GLY A 181 0.52 0.48 -2.51
N GLN A 182 1.05 -0.23 -3.49
CA GLN A 182 1.92 0.34 -4.52
C GLN A 182 1.20 1.36 -5.40
N ILE A 183 -0.08 1.14 -5.75
CA ILE A 183 -0.91 2.13 -6.46
C ILE A 183 -0.99 3.43 -5.68
N ASN A 184 -1.23 3.37 -4.36
CA ASN A 184 -1.25 4.58 -3.52
C ASN A 184 0.08 5.34 -3.59
N THR A 185 1.20 4.61 -3.44
CA THR A 185 2.54 5.21 -3.49
C THR A 185 2.79 5.89 -4.85
N THR A 186 2.42 5.24 -5.94
CA THR A 186 2.58 5.78 -7.29
C THR A 186 1.71 7.02 -7.52
N MET A 187 0.45 7.02 -7.07
CA MET A 187 -0.41 8.19 -7.16
C MET A 187 0.15 9.37 -6.38
N LEU A 188 0.64 9.14 -5.16
CA LEU A 188 1.24 10.19 -4.33
C LEU A 188 2.55 10.72 -4.92
N GLN A 189 3.36 9.85 -5.51
CA GLN A 189 4.57 10.26 -6.24
C GLN A 189 4.22 11.14 -7.44
N ARG A 190 3.20 10.78 -8.22
CA ARG A 190 2.73 11.60 -9.33
C ARG A 190 2.24 12.97 -8.84
N VAL A 191 1.43 13.01 -7.78
CA VAL A 191 1.01 14.27 -7.15
C VAL A 191 2.22 15.13 -6.78
N ASP A 192 3.23 14.55 -6.14
CA ASP A 192 4.45 15.27 -5.79
C ASP A 192 5.14 15.88 -7.03
N GLU A 193 5.36 15.05 -8.05
CA GLU A 193 6.16 15.42 -9.22
C GLU A 193 5.44 16.38 -10.16
N THR A 194 4.13 16.23 -10.33
CA THR A 194 3.37 16.97 -11.37
C THR A 194 2.44 18.06 -10.83
N VAL A 195 2.09 18.01 -9.54
CA VAL A 195 1.14 18.96 -8.94
C VAL A 195 1.85 19.91 -7.97
N VAL A 196 2.59 19.38 -7.02
CA VAL A 196 3.16 20.20 -5.94
C VAL A 196 4.52 20.78 -6.30
N LYS A 197 5.47 19.98 -6.79
CA LYS A 197 6.83 20.47 -7.16
C LYS A 197 6.82 21.67 -8.11
N PRO A 198 5.97 21.71 -9.15
CA PRO A 198 5.97 22.84 -10.07
C PRO A 198 5.65 24.21 -9.43
N VAL A 199 4.89 24.21 -8.33
CA VAL A 199 4.45 25.42 -7.62
C VAL A 199 5.04 25.55 -6.22
N TYR A 200 5.93 24.64 -5.83
CA TYR A 200 6.43 24.51 -4.45
C TYR A 200 7.12 25.80 -3.96
N ASP A 201 7.91 26.44 -4.81
CA ASP A 201 8.65 27.64 -4.44
C ASP A 201 7.71 28.86 -4.29
N ASP A 202 6.61 28.90 -5.04
CA ASP A 202 5.62 29.97 -5.02
C ASP A 202 4.64 29.86 -3.83
N LEU A 203 4.56 28.70 -3.21
CA LEU A 203 3.79 28.48 -1.99
C LEU A 203 4.44 29.24 -0.82
N ALA A 204 3.89 30.38 -0.48
CA ALA A 204 4.35 31.23 0.62
C ALA A 204 3.17 31.80 1.41
N GLU A 205 3.41 32.23 2.63
CA GLU A 205 2.41 32.95 3.43
C GLU A 205 1.85 34.16 2.66
N GLY A 206 0.54 34.29 2.60
CA GLY A 206 -0.17 35.32 1.86
C GLY A 206 -0.45 34.99 0.40
N ALA A 207 0.09 33.93 -0.17
CA ALA A 207 -0.23 33.48 -1.53
C ALA A 207 -1.70 33.07 -1.63
N THR A 208 -2.30 33.29 -2.79
CA THR A 208 -3.65 32.80 -3.11
C THR A 208 -3.53 31.49 -3.88
N VAL A 209 -4.30 30.48 -3.52
CA VAL A 209 -4.28 29.16 -4.15
C VAL A 209 -5.67 28.69 -4.54
N ASP A 210 -5.73 27.98 -5.68
CA ASP A 210 -6.87 27.17 -6.07
C ASP A 210 -6.43 25.71 -6.07
N LEU A 211 -7.26 24.81 -5.58
CA LEU A 211 -6.96 23.39 -5.57
C LEU A 211 -8.18 22.49 -5.78
N ILE A 212 -7.93 21.32 -6.33
CA ILE A 212 -8.78 20.14 -6.16
C ILE A 212 -7.93 19.14 -5.39
N GLY A 213 -8.50 18.51 -4.36
CA GLY A 213 -7.76 17.56 -3.55
C GLY A 213 -8.63 16.63 -2.74
N CYS A 214 -8.00 15.63 -2.18
CA CYS A 214 -8.68 14.56 -1.44
C CYS A 214 -8.30 14.58 0.03
N PHE A 215 -9.27 14.31 0.90
CA PHE A 215 -9.03 14.09 2.33
C PHE A 215 -9.84 12.91 2.86
N THR A 216 -9.40 12.36 3.99
CA THR A 216 -10.12 11.34 4.75
C THR A 216 -10.73 12.00 5.98
N ALA A 217 -12.03 11.80 6.22
CA ALA A 217 -12.75 12.35 7.39
C ALA A 217 -12.52 11.43 8.62
N ASP A 218 -11.29 11.37 9.12
CA ASP A 218 -10.87 10.57 10.28
C ASP A 218 -10.61 11.42 11.55
N SER A 219 -10.66 12.73 11.42
CA SER A 219 -10.57 13.70 12.51
C SER A 219 -11.75 14.66 12.47
N ALA A 220 -12.26 15.05 13.63
CA ALA A 220 -13.37 16.00 13.71
C ALA A 220 -12.97 17.43 13.24
N LYS A 221 -11.72 17.83 13.48
CA LYS A 221 -11.25 19.21 13.33
C LYS A 221 -10.06 19.39 12.39
N GLU A 222 -9.49 18.31 11.85
CA GLU A 222 -8.35 18.38 10.97
C GLU A 222 -8.74 17.88 9.58
N MET A 223 -8.78 18.80 8.61
CA MET A 223 -8.93 18.48 7.19
C MET A 223 -7.55 18.52 6.52
N VAL A 224 -6.98 17.36 6.27
CA VAL A 224 -5.66 17.22 5.66
C VAL A 224 -5.84 16.84 4.18
N ILE A 225 -5.66 17.80 3.28
CA ILE A 225 -5.92 17.66 1.86
C ILE A 225 -4.64 17.25 1.13
N THR A 226 -4.71 16.19 0.35
CA THR A 226 -3.70 15.86 -0.67
C THR A 226 -4.16 16.44 -2.00
N PRO A 227 -3.47 17.42 -2.58
CA PRO A 227 -3.90 18.07 -3.82
C PRO A 227 -3.71 17.15 -5.02
N VAL A 228 -4.66 17.15 -5.95
CA VAL A 228 -4.55 16.51 -7.27
C VAL A 228 -4.50 17.55 -8.39
N VAL A 229 -4.92 18.76 -8.09
CA VAL A 229 -4.66 20.01 -8.86
C VAL A 229 -4.28 21.09 -7.85
N LEU A 230 -3.28 21.89 -8.15
CA LEU A 230 -2.86 23.00 -7.32
C LEU A 230 -2.28 24.11 -8.19
N THR A 231 -2.82 25.32 -8.04
CA THR A 231 -2.33 26.54 -8.69
C THR A 231 -2.08 27.63 -7.66
N VAL A 232 -1.02 28.41 -7.84
CA VAL A 232 -0.68 29.58 -7.03
C VAL A 232 -0.87 30.81 -7.93
N GLN A 233 -1.58 31.81 -7.41
CA GLN A 233 -1.88 33.06 -8.12
C GLN A 233 -0.94 34.19 -7.72
#